data_fa37bd192a3f25826e1872934fbb5f4e
#
_entry.id   fa37bd192a3f25826e1872934fbb5f4e
#
_cell.length_a   1.000
_cell.length_b   1.000
_cell.length_c   1.000
_cell.angle_alpha   90.00
_cell.angle_beta   90.00
_cell.angle_gamma   90.00
#
_symmetry.space_group_name_H-M   'P 1'
#
loop_
_entity.id
_entity.type
_entity.pdbx_description
1 polymer ?
#
loop_
_entity_poly.entity_id
_entity_poly.type
_entity_poly.pdbx_seq_one_letter_code
_entity_poly.pdbx_strand_id
1 'polypeptide(L)'
;MRSLIGLIFVAGAFAQTLPAVKDEAWGYITAALNEKNPDTRLQAVQAMGLIGVHEPYISTLAGMLNDKDVQVRVATVQSIVDLKNKSTIPSLKKALGDPVPEVSFAAAKALYALKDPDGEDALMSVLSRELKTSTGFVTKQIRDSLRMLQTPKPLMMFALKTGAGLAPVPGLGEGISSLQGILADPSMSGRAATALLLASDKDPRVQAALIDALQDKEGSVRAAACHALALRNDRKLETYLVPMLEDKKAAVRMRAAAGCLRLESLPAPVKKAVPAKSAAQKATVKK
;
A
#
# COMPACT_ATOMS: atom_id res chain seq x y z
N MET A 1 32.04 -30.78 -32.99
CA MET A 1 30.86 -31.44 -32.45
C MET A 1 30.38 -30.57 -31.29
N ARG A 2 29.39 -29.69 -31.52
CA ARG A 2 28.78 -28.81 -30.52
C ARG A 2 27.48 -29.49 -30.08
N SER A 3 27.47 -29.95 -28.82
CA SER A 3 26.29 -30.54 -28.19
C SER A 3 25.33 -29.43 -27.78
N LEU A 4 24.19 -29.33 -28.45
CA LEU A 4 23.05 -28.56 -28.01
C LEU A 4 22.35 -29.32 -26.89
N ILE A 5 22.51 -28.89 -25.64
CA ILE A 5 21.65 -29.34 -24.56
C ILE A 5 20.40 -28.47 -24.64
N GLY A 6 19.33 -29.03 -25.21
CA GLY A 6 18.03 -28.40 -25.20
C GLY A 6 17.46 -28.34 -23.79
N LEU A 7 17.27 -27.16 -23.30
CA LEU A 7 16.55 -26.90 -22.05
C LEU A 7 15.06 -27.17 -22.34
N ILE A 8 14.58 -28.37 -21.98
CA ILE A 8 13.16 -28.66 -21.97
C ILE A 8 12.55 -27.89 -20.78
N PHE A 9 11.97 -26.75 -21.08
CA PHE A 9 11.06 -26.05 -20.15
C PHE A 9 9.80 -26.93 -20.03
N VAL A 10 9.73 -27.74 -18.97
CA VAL A 10 8.46 -28.37 -18.57
C VAL A 10 7.60 -27.23 -18.01
N ALA A 11 6.81 -26.62 -18.89
CA ALA A 11 5.70 -25.77 -18.51
C ALA A 11 4.63 -26.65 -17.87
N GLY A 12 4.83 -27.01 -16.60
CA GLY A 12 3.76 -27.50 -15.75
C GLY A 12 2.80 -26.32 -15.55
N ALA A 13 1.76 -26.24 -16.39
CA ALA A 13 0.69 -25.29 -16.27
C ALA A 13 -0.04 -25.55 -14.94
N PHE A 14 0.39 -24.94 -13.85
CA PHE A 14 -0.48 -24.66 -12.74
C PHE A 14 -1.43 -23.54 -13.23
N ALA A 15 -2.49 -23.94 -13.91
CA ALA A 15 -3.65 -23.12 -14.12
C ALA A 15 -4.34 -22.97 -12.74
N GLN A 16 -3.76 -22.21 -11.84
CA GLN A 16 -4.44 -21.75 -10.65
C GLN A 16 -5.62 -20.90 -11.14
N THR A 17 -6.82 -21.28 -10.73
CA THR A 17 -8.00 -20.46 -11.01
C THR A 17 -7.88 -19.14 -10.27
N LEU A 18 -8.32 -18.03 -10.86
CA LEU A 18 -8.27 -16.69 -10.25
C LEU A 18 -8.79 -16.65 -8.79
N PRO A 19 -9.87 -17.39 -8.42
CA PRO A 19 -10.30 -17.47 -7.01
C PRO A 19 -9.24 -18.06 -6.09
N ALA A 20 -8.49 -19.08 -6.54
CA ALA A 20 -7.47 -19.73 -5.72
C ALA A 20 -6.29 -18.78 -5.40
N VAL A 21 -5.88 -17.96 -6.36
CA VAL A 21 -4.82 -16.95 -6.17
C VAL A 21 -5.25 -15.90 -5.16
N LYS A 22 -6.49 -15.44 -5.21
CA LYS A 22 -7.04 -14.46 -4.27
C LYS A 22 -7.05 -15.01 -2.84
N ASP A 23 -7.56 -16.22 -2.66
CA ASP A 23 -7.66 -16.85 -1.35
C ASP A 23 -6.26 -17.10 -0.76
N GLU A 24 -5.32 -17.54 -1.58
CA GLU A 24 -3.92 -17.72 -1.21
C GLU A 24 -3.27 -16.39 -0.81
N ALA A 25 -3.39 -15.36 -1.65
CA ALA A 25 -2.85 -14.04 -1.39
C ALA A 25 -3.43 -13.43 -0.10
N TRP A 26 -4.73 -13.56 0.11
CA TRP A 26 -5.38 -13.10 1.35
C TRP A 26 -4.93 -13.92 2.56
N GLY A 27 -4.75 -15.23 2.39
CA GLY A 27 -4.19 -16.11 3.41
C GLY A 27 -2.82 -15.66 3.90
N TYR A 28 -1.91 -15.27 3.01
CA TYR A 28 -0.59 -14.72 3.40
C TYR A 28 -0.70 -13.45 4.22
N ILE A 29 -1.56 -12.51 3.81
CA ILE A 29 -1.75 -11.26 4.55
C ILE A 29 -2.32 -11.53 5.94
N THR A 30 -3.40 -12.32 6.04
CA THR A 30 -4.05 -12.59 7.33
C THR A 30 -3.16 -13.38 8.26
N ALA A 31 -2.38 -14.35 7.77
CA ALA A 31 -1.39 -15.05 8.58
C ALA A 31 -0.35 -14.08 9.14
N ALA A 32 0.18 -13.18 8.32
CA ALA A 32 1.17 -12.20 8.73
C ALA A 32 0.62 -11.18 9.75
N LEU A 33 -0.66 -10.77 9.64
CA LEU A 33 -1.33 -9.91 10.63
C LEU A 33 -1.48 -10.57 12.00
N ASN A 34 -1.53 -11.90 12.06
CA ASN A 34 -1.69 -12.66 13.30
C ASN A 34 -0.35 -13.13 13.91
N GLU A 35 0.79 -12.80 13.27
CA GLU A 35 2.10 -13.19 13.76
C GLU A 35 2.44 -12.55 15.12
N LYS A 36 3.23 -13.27 15.92
CA LYS A 36 3.71 -12.74 17.21
C LYS A 36 4.68 -11.58 17.04
N ASN A 37 5.51 -11.63 15.98
CA ASN A 37 6.49 -10.60 15.67
C ASN A 37 5.79 -9.31 15.17
N PRO A 38 5.96 -8.17 15.85
CA PRO A 38 5.36 -6.90 15.42
C PRO A 38 5.89 -6.42 14.07
N ASP A 39 7.14 -6.70 13.71
CA ASP A 39 7.71 -6.30 12.42
C ASP A 39 6.98 -6.99 11.25
N THR A 40 6.60 -8.26 11.43
CA THR A 40 5.82 -9.00 10.44
C THR A 40 4.42 -8.41 10.29
N ARG A 41 3.74 -8.09 11.40
CA ARG A 41 2.42 -7.43 11.38
C ARG A 41 2.50 -6.03 10.74
N LEU A 42 3.55 -5.27 11.05
CA LEU A 42 3.80 -3.95 10.45
C LEU A 42 3.95 -4.05 8.93
N GLN A 43 4.75 -5.01 8.43
CA GLN A 43 4.92 -5.24 7.00
C GLN A 43 3.59 -5.62 6.32
N ALA A 44 2.78 -6.45 6.98
CA ALA A 44 1.46 -6.84 6.47
C ALA A 44 0.51 -5.63 6.39
N VAL A 45 0.45 -4.80 7.44
CA VAL A 45 -0.32 -3.56 7.46
C VAL A 45 0.11 -2.61 6.33
N GLN A 46 1.41 -2.42 6.13
CA GLN A 46 1.93 -1.61 5.03
C GLN A 46 1.58 -2.20 3.65
N ALA A 47 1.54 -3.52 3.52
CA ALA A 47 1.11 -4.18 2.30
C ALA A 47 -0.39 -3.93 2.05
N MET A 48 -1.22 -3.95 3.09
CA MET A 48 -2.66 -3.69 2.98
C MET A 48 -2.98 -2.30 2.46
N GLY A 49 -2.18 -1.29 2.75
CA GLY A 49 -2.32 0.06 2.17
C GLY A 49 -2.26 0.09 0.63
N LEU A 50 -1.74 -0.97 0.00
CA LEU A 50 -1.69 -1.13 -1.45
C LEU A 50 -2.99 -1.72 -2.04
N ILE A 51 -3.72 -2.57 -1.29
CA ILE A 51 -4.83 -3.38 -1.83
C ILE A 51 -5.98 -2.51 -2.34
N GLY A 52 -6.40 -1.51 -1.56
CA GLY A 52 -7.53 -0.65 -1.88
C GLY A 52 -8.65 -0.69 -0.83
N VAL A 53 -9.81 -0.09 -1.16
CA VAL A 53 -10.91 0.22 -0.22
C VAL A 53 -12.07 -0.78 -0.29
N HIS A 54 -11.78 -2.03 -0.57
CA HIS A 54 -12.79 -3.08 -0.66
C HIS A 54 -12.88 -3.88 0.65
N GLU A 55 -14.07 -4.39 0.98
CA GLU A 55 -14.21 -5.36 2.04
C GLU A 55 -13.69 -6.74 1.57
N PRO A 56 -13.07 -7.53 2.46
CA PRO A 56 -12.90 -7.30 3.91
C PRO A 56 -11.62 -6.51 4.27
N TYR A 57 -10.87 -6.02 3.30
CA TYR A 57 -9.52 -5.47 3.51
C TYR A 57 -9.53 -4.22 4.38
N ILE A 58 -10.50 -3.30 4.13
CA ILE A 58 -10.57 -2.03 4.85
C ILE A 58 -10.98 -2.22 6.30
N SER A 59 -11.94 -3.09 6.59
CA SER A 59 -12.34 -3.40 7.97
C SER A 59 -11.24 -4.12 8.73
N THR A 60 -10.52 -5.04 8.08
CA THR A 60 -9.36 -5.73 8.68
C THR A 60 -8.25 -4.73 8.98
N LEU A 61 -7.92 -3.83 8.04
CA LEU A 61 -6.92 -2.79 8.26
C LEU A 61 -7.32 -1.87 9.43
N ALA A 62 -8.59 -1.43 9.47
CA ALA A 62 -9.08 -0.61 10.58
C ALA A 62 -9.00 -1.33 11.93
N GLY A 63 -9.18 -2.65 11.97
CA GLY A 63 -8.99 -3.48 13.15
C GLY A 63 -7.58 -3.40 13.73
N MET A 64 -6.55 -3.24 12.89
CA MET A 64 -5.16 -3.13 13.30
C MET A 64 -4.82 -1.82 14.04
N LEU A 65 -5.72 -0.84 14.08
CA LEU A 65 -5.62 0.32 14.97
C LEU A 65 -5.66 -0.07 16.47
N ASN A 66 -6.10 -1.29 16.78
CA ASN A 66 -6.10 -1.82 18.15
C ASN A 66 -4.91 -2.76 18.41
N ASP A 67 -3.91 -2.82 17.53
CA ASP A 67 -2.73 -3.67 17.76
C ASP A 67 -2.01 -3.27 19.06
N LYS A 68 -1.48 -4.27 19.75
CA LYS A 68 -0.72 -4.05 21.00
C LYS A 68 0.56 -3.23 20.79
N ASP A 69 1.17 -3.33 19.60
CA ASP A 69 2.39 -2.62 19.26
C ASP A 69 2.09 -1.23 18.69
N VAL A 70 2.76 -0.23 19.22
CA VAL A 70 2.58 1.17 18.83
C VAL A 70 2.95 1.43 17.38
N GLN A 71 4.02 0.80 16.89
CA GLN A 71 4.50 1.02 15.53
C GLN A 71 3.54 0.39 14.51
N VAL A 72 2.92 -0.73 14.85
CA VAL A 72 1.87 -1.35 14.02
C VAL A 72 0.66 -0.41 13.96
N ARG A 73 0.21 0.19 15.08
CA ARG A 73 -0.90 1.16 15.06
C ARG A 73 -0.58 2.40 14.22
N VAL A 74 0.63 2.97 14.36
CA VAL A 74 1.08 4.11 13.55
C VAL A 74 1.12 3.76 12.07
N ALA A 75 1.68 2.60 11.71
CA ALA A 75 1.72 2.12 10.33
C ALA A 75 0.30 1.89 9.78
N THR A 76 -0.63 1.43 10.63
CA THR A 76 -2.04 1.28 10.24
C THR A 76 -2.68 2.62 9.88
N VAL A 77 -2.49 3.66 10.71
CA VAL A 77 -2.97 5.02 10.40
C VAL A 77 -2.41 5.46 9.04
N GLN A 78 -1.11 5.24 8.80
CA GLN A 78 -0.47 5.61 7.56
C GLN A 78 -1.06 4.87 6.35
N SER A 79 -1.22 3.56 6.45
CA SER A 79 -1.81 2.75 5.38
C SER A 79 -3.26 3.12 5.08
N ILE A 80 -4.02 3.55 6.09
CA ILE A 80 -5.38 4.09 5.92
C ILE A 80 -5.37 5.40 5.13
N VAL A 81 -4.43 6.31 5.39
CA VAL A 81 -4.29 7.57 4.64
C VAL A 81 -4.00 7.30 3.16
N ASP A 82 -3.15 6.31 2.89
CA ASP A 82 -2.77 5.96 1.52
C ASP A 82 -3.95 5.50 0.66
N LEU A 83 -4.97 4.94 1.30
CA LEU A 83 -6.22 4.58 0.64
C LEU A 83 -7.05 5.80 0.20
N LYS A 84 -6.78 7.00 0.74
CA LYS A 84 -7.48 8.28 0.43
C LYS A 84 -9.01 8.18 0.47
N ASN A 85 -9.53 7.33 1.35
CA ASN A 85 -10.96 7.06 1.43
C ASN A 85 -11.58 7.64 2.70
N LYS A 86 -12.59 8.49 2.53
CA LYS A 86 -13.31 9.11 3.64
C LYS A 86 -14.10 8.12 4.51
N SER A 87 -14.39 6.92 4.02
CA SER A 87 -15.06 5.88 4.83
C SER A 87 -14.22 5.45 6.04
N THR A 88 -12.91 5.71 6.04
CA THR A 88 -11.99 5.41 7.14
C THR A 88 -11.98 6.45 8.25
N ILE A 89 -12.60 7.62 8.04
CA ILE A 89 -12.63 8.71 9.02
C ILE A 89 -13.12 8.26 10.42
N PRO A 90 -14.19 7.47 10.57
CA PRO A 90 -14.62 7.02 11.88
C PRO A 90 -13.55 6.22 12.64
N SER A 91 -12.77 5.39 11.93
CA SER A 91 -11.67 4.62 12.52
C SER A 91 -10.51 5.52 12.94
N LEU A 92 -10.16 6.53 12.13
CA LEU A 92 -9.14 7.51 12.47
C LEU A 92 -9.55 8.40 13.66
N LYS A 93 -10.83 8.75 13.79
CA LYS A 93 -11.35 9.48 14.96
C LYS A 93 -11.20 8.67 16.25
N LYS A 94 -11.36 7.34 16.19
CA LYS A 94 -11.04 6.48 17.34
C LYS A 94 -9.54 6.50 17.66
N ALA A 95 -8.69 6.40 16.64
CA ALA A 95 -7.24 6.43 16.80
C ALA A 95 -6.73 7.81 17.31
N LEU A 96 -7.46 8.90 17.06
CA LEU A 96 -7.18 10.20 17.66
C LEU A 96 -7.25 10.15 19.19
N GLY A 97 -8.06 9.27 19.76
CA GLY A 97 -8.16 8.99 21.19
C GLY A 97 -7.17 7.98 21.73
N ASP A 98 -6.18 7.53 20.96
CA ASP A 98 -5.19 6.57 21.45
C ASP A 98 -4.41 7.16 22.65
N PRO A 99 -4.16 6.34 23.71
CA PRO A 99 -3.39 6.79 24.87
C PRO A 99 -1.93 7.13 24.53
N VAL A 100 -1.41 6.63 23.43
CA VAL A 100 -0.04 6.88 22.97
C VAL A 100 -0.02 8.11 22.07
N PRO A 101 0.69 9.18 22.46
CA PRO A 101 0.69 10.46 21.76
C PRO A 101 1.09 10.36 20.28
N GLU A 102 2.00 9.46 19.95
CA GLU A 102 2.45 9.21 18.59
C GLU A 102 1.34 8.71 17.67
N VAL A 103 0.48 7.81 18.17
CA VAL A 103 -0.67 7.29 17.41
C VAL A 103 -1.73 8.36 17.26
N SER A 104 -2.06 9.08 18.35
CA SER A 104 -3.03 10.18 18.35
C SER A 104 -2.61 11.28 17.37
N PHE A 105 -1.33 11.66 17.36
CA PHE A 105 -0.81 12.66 16.41
C PHE A 105 -0.82 12.17 14.95
N ALA A 106 -0.45 10.91 14.73
CA ALA A 106 -0.56 10.31 13.39
C ALA A 106 -2.01 10.36 12.88
N ALA A 107 -2.98 10.05 13.75
CA ALA A 107 -4.40 10.12 13.43
C ALA A 107 -4.87 11.56 13.16
N ALA A 108 -4.39 12.55 13.93
CA ALA A 108 -4.68 13.97 13.68
C ALA A 108 -4.19 14.41 12.30
N LYS A 109 -2.95 14.07 11.94
CA LYS A 109 -2.39 14.33 10.61
C LYS A 109 -3.19 13.63 9.49
N ALA A 110 -3.61 12.38 9.73
CA ALA A 110 -4.41 11.61 8.80
C ALA A 110 -5.77 12.26 8.52
N LEU A 111 -6.48 12.65 9.57
CA LEU A 111 -7.76 13.36 9.47
C LEU A 111 -7.60 14.69 8.73
N TYR A 112 -6.56 15.47 9.07
CA TYR A 112 -6.25 16.72 8.37
C TYR A 112 -5.98 16.48 6.87
N ALA A 113 -5.21 15.45 6.51
CA ALA A 113 -4.94 15.10 5.12
C ALA A 113 -6.23 14.70 4.35
N LEU A 114 -7.20 14.08 5.04
CA LEU A 114 -8.53 13.75 4.50
C LEU A 114 -9.51 14.94 4.55
N LYS A 115 -9.05 16.12 4.99
CA LYS A 115 -9.84 17.35 5.15
C LYS A 115 -11.02 17.17 6.12
N ASP A 116 -10.80 16.44 7.20
CA ASP A 116 -11.75 16.32 8.30
C ASP A 116 -11.45 17.39 9.35
N PRO A 117 -12.46 18.15 9.83
CA PRO A 117 -12.25 19.27 10.74
C PRO A 117 -11.67 18.84 12.09
N ASP A 118 -11.94 17.64 12.59
CA ASP A 118 -11.37 17.17 13.85
C ASP A 118 -9.84 17.01 13.78
N GLY A 119 -9.29 16.77 12.58
CA GLY A 119 -7.84 16.74 12.35
C GLY A 119 -7.22 18.12 12.47
N GLU A 120 -7.85 19.16 11.92
CA GLU A 120 -7.41 20.54 12.02
C GLU A 120 -7.45 21.00 13.47
N ASP A 121 -8.59 20.81 14.16
CA ASP A 121 -8.76 21.16 15.56
C ASP A 121 -7.71 20.49 16.45
N ALA A 122 -7.43 19.20 16.23
CA ALA A 122 -6.42 18.47 16.97
C ALA A 122 -5.01 19.06 16.76
N LEU A 123 -4.62 19.35 15.52
CA LEU A 123 -3.32 19.94 15.20
C LEU A 123 -3.19 21.36 15.74
N MET A 124 -4.25 22.17 15.64
CA MET A 124 -4.29 23.53 16.21
C MET A 124 -4.15 23.49 17.73
N SER A 125 -4.74 22.51 18.41
CA SER A 125 -4.59 22.33 19.85
C SER A 125 -3.15 22.01 20.27
N VAL A 126 -2.40 21.28 19.44
CA VAL A 126 -0.97 21.03 19.67
C VAL A 126 -0.16 22.31 19.53
N LEU A 127 -0.47 23.13 18.52
CA LEU A 127 0.27 24.35 18.20
C LEU A 127 0.02 25.47 19.23
N SER A 128 -1.24 25.76 19.55
CA SER A 128 -1.63 26.93 20.34
C SER A 128 -1.51 26.73 21.86
N ARG A 129 -1.30 25.49 22.31
CA ARG A 129 -1.45 25.11 23.73
C ARG A 129 -2.83 25.41 24.33
N GLU A 130 -3.73 25.95 23.55
CA GLU A 130 -5.11 26.23 23.89
C GLU A 130 -6.06 25.27 23.20
N LEU A 131 -7.03 24.76 23.94
CA LEU A 131 -7.95 23.75 23.47
C LEU A 131 -9.31 24.38 23.12
N LYS A 132 -9.28 25.31 22.18
CA LYS A 132 -10.51 25.77 21.53
C LYS A 132 -10.77 24.86 20.35
N THR A 133 -11.84 24.07 20.42
CA THR A 133 -12.24 23.18 19.35
C THR A 133 -13.51 23.71 18.71
N SER A 134 -13.56 23.70 17.39
CA SER A 134 -14.76 24.09 16.64
C SER A 134 -15.81 22.98 16.63
N THR A 135 -15.38 21.72 16.78
CA THR A 135 -16.24 20.55 16.63
C THR A 135 -16.71 19.96 17.97
N GLY A 136 -16.10 20.35 19.09
CA GLY A 136 -16.40 19.75 20.41
C GLY A 136 -16.00 18.27 20.56
N PHE A 137 -15.38 17.68 19.54
CA PHE A 137 -15.00 16.27 19.51
C PHE A 137 -13.78 15.96 20.39
N VAL A 138 -12.91 16.92 20.66
CA VAL A 138 -11.66 16.71 21.43
C VAL A 138 -11.97 16.44 22.89
N THR A 139 -12.01 15.15 23.24
CA THR A 139 -12.24 14.67 24.61
C THR A 139 -11.03 14.95 25.51
N LYS A 140 -11.20 14.79 26.83
CA LYS A 140 -10.10 14.89 27.80
C LYS A 140 -8.93 13.95 27.43
N GLN A 141 -9.22 12.73 27.01
CA GLN A 141 -8.20 11.75 26.63
C GLN A 141 -7.38 12.20 25.41
N ILE A 142 -8.04 12.71 24.38
CA ILE A 142 -7.37 13.26 23.18
C ILE A 142 -6.48 14.44 23.59
N ARG A 143 -6.99 15.32 24.43
CA ARG A 143 -6.25 16.46 24.98
C ARG A 143 -4.98 16.04 25.71
N ASP A 144 -5.10 15.04 26.59
CA ASP A 144 -3.97 14.62 27.42
C ASP A 144 -2.88 13.98 26.54
N SER A 145 -3.26 13.17 25.54
CA SER A 145 -2.34 12.58 24.56
C SER A 145 -1.63 13.66 23.73
N LEU A 146 -2.38 14.61 23.17
CA LEU A 146 -1.80 15.70 22.36
C LEU A 146 -0.96 16.67 23.17
N ARG A 147 -1.28 16.87 24.47
CA ARG A 147 -0.49 17.73 25.36
C ARG A 147 0.93 17.20 25.58
N MET A 148 1.12 15.89 25.61
CA MET A 148 2.46 15.28 25.70
C MET A 148 3.35 15.65 24.51
N LEU A 149 2.77 15.89 23.32
CA LEU A 149 3.51 16.31 22.12
C LEU A 149 3.98 17.76 22.14
N GLN A 150 3.46 18.57 23.07
CA GLN A 150 3.92 19.95 23.23
C GLN A 150 5.33 20.04 23.84
N THR A 151 5.87 18.94 24.33
CA THR A 151 7.25 18.87 24.82
C THR A 151 8.19 18.42 23.69
N PRO A 152 9.41 19.02 23.56
CA PRO A 152 10.30 18.76 22.42
C PRO A 152 10.75 17.30 22.28
N LYS A 153 10.93 16.59 23.40
CA LYS A 153 11.51 15.23 23.42
C LYS A 153 10.64 14.16 22.73
N PRO A 154 9.33 13.99 23.05
CA PRO A 154 8.50 12.99 22.39
C PRO A 154 8.34 13.26 20.88
N LEU A 155 8.17 14.52 20.48
CA LEU A 155 8.00 14.88 19.08
C LEU A 155 9.27 14.62 18.25
N MET A 156 10.44 14.93 18.80
CA MET A 156 11.73 14.67 18.16
C MET A 156 12.00 13.16 18.02
N MET A 157 11.71 12.38 19.08
CA MET A 157 11.84 10.90 19.02
C MET A 157 10.85 10.28 18.04
N PHE A 158 9.64 10.81 17.94
CA PHE A 158 8.66 10.39 16.97
C PHE A 158 9.12 10.69 15.52
N ALA A 159 9.59 11.90 15.24
CA ALA A 159 10.11 12.29 13.95
C ALA A 159 11.31 11.43 13.52
N LEU A 160 12.22 11.10 14.45
CA LEU A 160 13.35 10.21 14.19
C LEU A 160 12.91 8.76 13.90
N LYS A 161 11.95 8.23 14.66
CA LYS A 161 11.48 6.83 14.50
C LYS A 161 10.58 6.63 13.27
N THR A 162 9.79 7.62 12.91
CA THR A 162 8.81 7.48 11.82
C THR A 162 9.27 8.06 10.48
N GLY A 163 10.50 8.61 10.43
CA GLY A 163 10.98 9.31 9.24
C GLY A 163 10.19 10.57 8.89
N ALA A 164 9.31 11.02 9.79
CA ALA A 164 8.43 12.19 9.58
C ALA A 164 9.17 13.53 9.45
N GLY A 165 10.50 13.52 9.61
CA GLY A 165 11.37 14.68 9.41
C GLY A 165 11.97 14.80 8.01
N LEU A 166 11.72 13.83 7.11
CA LEU A 166 12.16 13.96 5.72
C LEU A 166 11.18 14.81 4.94
N ALA A 167 11.70 15.88 4.37
CA ALA A 167 10.94 16.74 3.47
C ALA A 167 10.32 15.90 2.32
N PRO A 168 9.11 16.25 1.84
CA PRO A 168 8.53 15.57 0.70
C PRO A 168 9.49 15.67 -0.48
N VAL A 169 9.84 14.53 -1.06
CA VAL A 169 10.68 14.50 -2.26
C VAL A 169 9.87 15.11 -3.41
N PRO A 170 10.30 16.24 -3.99
CA PRO A 170 9.58 16.87 -5.09
C PRO A 170 9.45 15.91 -6.29
N GLY A 171 8.25 15.77 -6.82
CA GLY A 171 7.99 14.92 -8.00
C GLY A 171 7.43 13.53 -7.69
N LEU A 172 7.36 13.13 -6.42
CA LEU A 172 6.64 11.94 -6.01
C LEU A 172 5.16 12.29 -5.90
N GLY A 173 4.36 11.81 -6.86
CA GLY A 173 2.93 12.05 -6.91
C GLY A 173 2.17 11.62 -5.66
N GLU A 174 0.96 12.09 -5.54
CA GLU A 174 0.05 11.77 -4.43
C GLU A 174 -0.12 10.24 -4.26
N GLY A 175 0.12 9.72 -3.07
CA GLY A 175 0.02 8.28 -2.73
C GLY A 175 1.25 7.70 -2.03
N ILE A 176 2.20 8.53 -1.57
CA ILE A 176 3.56 8.14 -1.24
C ILE A 176 3.86 8.14 0.26
N SER A 177 2.87 8.33 1.12
CA SER A 177 3.14 8.29 2.56
C SER A 177 3.54 6.89 3.05
N SER A 178 2.99 5.82 2.47
CA SER A 178 3.47 4.45 2.72
C SER A 178 4.86 4.20 2.12
N LEU A 179 5.17 4.88 1.02
CA LEU A 179 6.50 4.86 0.43
C LEU A 179 7.53 5.59 1.29
N GLN A 180 7.17 6.68 1.99
CA GLN A 180 8.10 7.37 2.89
C GLN A 180 8.60 6.47 4.02
N GLY A 181 7.71 5.64 4.59
CA GLY A 181 8.12 4.63 5.58
C GLY A 181 9.05 3.58 5.00
N ILE A 182 8.82 3.18 3.75
CA ILE A 182 9.65 2.23 3.03
C ILE A 182 10.97 2.88 2.58
N LEU A 183 10.95 4.10 2.08
CA LEU A 183 12.14 4.86 1.65
C LEU A 183 13.01 5.31 2.83
N ALA A 184 12.45 5.43 4.02
CA ALA A 184 13.17 5.77 5.24
C ALA A 184 13.89 4.56 5.88
N ASP A 185 13.70 3.34 5.35
CA ASP A 185 14.44 2.16 5.80
C ASP A 185 15.90 2.27 5.36
N PRO A 186 16.86 2.42 6.33
CA PRO A 186 18.29 2.53 6.00
C PRO A 186 18.84 1.28 5.30
N SER A 187 18.15 0.16 5.38
CA SER A 187 18.52 -1.10 4.72
C SER A 187 18.08 -1.18 3.26
N MET A 188 17.27 -0.22 2.80
CA MET A 188 16.78 -0.21 1.43
C MET A 188 17.87 0.19 0.45
N SER A 189 18.09 -0.65 -0.56
CA SER A 189 19.03 -0.31 -1.63
C SER A 189 18.49 0.81 -2.53
N GLY A 190 19.42 1.62 -3.09
CA GLY A 190 19.05 2.65 -4.06
C GLY A 190 18.24 2.11 -5.25
N ARG A 191 18.46 0.83 -5.63
CA ARG A 191 17.69 0.16 -6.69
C ARG A 191 16.23 -0.09 -6.29
N ALA A 192 15.98 -0.49 -5.04
CA ALA A 192 14.63 -0.63 -4.51
C ALA A 192 13.90 0.72 -4.48
N ALA A 193 14.57 1.77 -4.00
CA ALA A 193 14.04 3.13 -4.02
C ALA A 193 13.71 3.59 -5.45
N THR A 194 14.59 3.33 -6.41
CA THR A 194 14.36 3.66 -7.82
C THR A 194 13.13 2.95 -8.39
N ALA A 195 12.95 1.66 -8.10
CA ALA A 195 11.76 0.93 -8.55
C ALA A 195 10.46 1.57 -8.05
N LEU A 196 10.44 2.05 -6.80
CA LEU A 196 9.28 2.75 -6.24
C LEU A 196 9.07 4.12 -6.86
N LEU A 197 10.14 4.90 -7.11
CA LEU A 197 10.05 6.20 -7.78
C LEU A 197 9.47 6.09 -9.18
N LEU A 198 9.79 5.01 -9.89
CA LEU A 198 9.31 4.74 -11.23
C LEU A 198 7.92 4.09 -11.30
N ALA A 199 7.29 3.83 -10.16
CA ALA A 199 5.98 3.14 -10.11
C ALA A 199 4.90 3.84 -10.95
N SER A 200 4.88 5.19 -10.98
CA SER A 200 3.90 6.00 -11.70
C SER A 200 4.26 6.24 -13.16
N ASP A 201 5.49 5.93 -13.58
CA ASP A 201 5.94 6.12 -14.94
C ASP A 201 5.28 5.11 -15.87
N LYS A 202 4.65 5.60 -16.94
CA LYS A 202 3.91 4.77 -17.90
C LYS A 202 4.75 4.29 -19.09
N ASP A 203 6.04 4.64 -19.15
CA ASP A 203 6.93 4.17 -20.23
C ASP A 203 6.98 2.62 -20.22
N PRO A 204 6.76 1.96 -21.37
CA PRO A 204 6.86 0.50 -21.48
C PRO A 204 8.24 -0.04 -21.09
N ARG A 205 9.31 0.73 -21.31
CA ARG A 205 10.68 0.35 -20.92
C ARG A 205 10.82 0.27 -19.39
N VAL A 206 10.18 1.19 -18.66
CA VAL A 206 10.13 1.17 -17.20
C VAL A 206 9.36 -0.06 -16.74
N GLN A 207 8.22 -0.38 -17.38
CA GLN A 207 7.49 -1.59 -17.04
C GLN A 207 8.32 -2.85 -17.24
N ALA A 208 9.05 -2.96 -18.35
CA ALA A 208 9.95 -4.08 -18.60
C ALA A 208 11.05 -4.17 -17.53
N ALA A 209 11.68 -3.06 -17.17
CA ALA A 209 12.69 -3.01 -16.12
C ALA A 209 12.14 -3.41 -14.73
N LEU A 210 10.90 -3.03 -14.41
CA LEU A 210 10.24 -3.45 -13.17
C LEU A 210 9.92 -4.95 -13.17
N ILE A 211 9.56 -5.53 -14.32
CA ILE A 211 9.36 -6.97 -14.47
C ILE A 211 10.69 -7.72 -14.27
N ASP A 212 11.77 -7.23 -14.89
CA ASP A 212 13.11 -7.81 -14.71
C ASP A 212 13.57 -7.73 -13.24
N ALA A 213 13.24 -6.63 -12.54
CA ALA A 213 13.56 -6.44 -11.13
C ALA A 213 12.87 -7.45 -10.19
N LEU A 214 11.85 -8.17 -10.63
CA LEU A 214 11.27 -9.30 -9.88
C LEU A 214 12.26 -10.48 -9.70
N GLN A 215 13.30 -10.54 -10.53
CA GLN A 215 14.33 -11.57 -10.46
C GLN A 215 15.62 -11.08 -9.77
N ASP A 216 15.60 -9.89 -9.16
CA ASP A 216 16.78 -9.33 -8.51
C ASP A 216 17.23 -10.20 -7.32
N LYS A 217 18.56 -10.25 -7.11
CA LYS A 217 19.15 -10.99 -5.97
C LYS A 217 18.70 -10.44 -4.61
N GLU A 218 18.40 -9.13 -4.54
CA GLU A 218 17.99 -8.47 -3.31
C GLU A 218 16.47 -8.55 -3.13
N GLY A 219 16.02 -9.07 -1.99
CA GLY A 219 14.58 -9.16 -1.67
C GLY A 219 13.90 -7.80 -1.59
N SER A 220 14.60 -6.75 -1.14
CA SER A 220 14.08 -5.38 -1.11
C SER A 220 13.74 -4.85 -2.51
N VAL A 221 14.58 -5.15 -3.51
CA VAL A 221 14.33 -4.77 -4.91
C VAL A 221 13.13 -5.53 -5.47
N ARG A 222 13.04 -6.84 -5.24
CA ARG A 222 11.89 -7.65 -5.67
C ARG A 222 10.58 -7.17 -5.03
N ALA A 223 10.61 -6.86 -3.72
CA ALA A 223 9.44 -6.33 -3.02
C ALA A 223 9.00 -4.96 -3.56
N ALA A 224 9.96 -4.07 -3.83
CA ALA A 224 9.70 -2.77 -4.44
C ALA A 224 9.13 -2.91 -5.86
N ALA A 225 9.65 -3.86 -6.65
CA ALA A 225 9.14 -4.14 -8.00
C ALA A 225 7.68 -4.67 -7.95
N CYS A 226 7.36 -5.60 -7.04
CA CYS A 226 5.98 -6.04 -6.83
C CYS A 226 5.04 -4.87 -6.52
N HIS A 227 5.45 -4.00 -5.59
CA HIS A 227 4.68 -2.82 -5.22
C HIS A 227 4.48 -1.86 -6.40
N ALA A 228 5.55 -1.54 -7.13
CA ALA A 228 5.52 -0.64 -8.27
C ALA A 228 4.62 -1.17 -9.41
N LEU A 229 4.72 -2.47 -9.72
CA LEU A 229 3.88 -3.10 -10.74
C LEU A 229 2.40 -3.09 -10.35
N ALA A 230 2.07 -3.30 -9.07
CA ALA A 230 0.70 -3.22 -8.59
C ALA A 230 0.10 -1.81 -8.75
N LEU A 231 0.90 -0.75 -8.50
CA LEU A 231 0.45 0.64 -8.64
C LEU A 231 0.18 1.07 -10.10
N ARG A 232 0.66 0.31 -11.09
CA ARG A 232 0.37 0.59 -12.51
C ARG A 232 -1.08 0.32 -12.88
N ASN A 233 -1.84 -0.39 -12.05
CA ASN A 233 -3.26 -0.69 -12.25
C ASN A 233 -3.55 -1.38 -13.61
N ASP A 234 -2.64 -2.21 -14.07
CA ASP A 234 -2.85 -3.07 -15.24
C ASP A 234 -3.02 -4.52 -14.77
N ARG A 235 -4.26 -5.05 -14.88
CA ARG A 235 -4.61 -6.40 -14.46
C ARG A 235 -3.71 -7.48 -15.08
N LYS A 236 -3.17 -7.26 -16.27
CA LYS A 236 -2.27 -8.20 -16.93
C LYS A 236 -0.98 -8.44 -16.15
N LEU A 237 -0.56 -7.47 -15.33
CA LEU A 237 0.65 -7.56 -14.52
C LEU A 237 0.52 -8.56 -13.36
N GLU A 238 -0.69 -8.99 -13.02
CA GLU A 238 -0.93 -10.03 -12.01
C GLU A 238 -0.17 -11.32 -12.33
N THR A 239 -0.06 -11.70 -13.61
CA THR A 239 0.66 -12.89 -14.04
C THR A 239 2.14 -12.90 -13.64
N TYR A 240 2.74 -11.72 -13.45
CA TYR A 240 4.11 -11.57 -12.96
C TYR A 240 4.21 -11.58 -11.43
N LEU A 241 3.12 -11.21 -10.74
CA LEU A 241 3.09 -11.16 -9.28
C LEU A 241 2.78 -12.52 -8.66
N VAL A 242 1.96 -13.36 -9.31
CA VAL A 242 1.58 -14.68 -8.80
C VAL A 242 2.80 -15.55 -8.45
N PRO A 243 3.83 -15.70 -9.29
CA PRO A 243 5.02 -16.47 -8.92
C PRO A 243 5.76 -15.92 -7.70
N MET A 244 5.60 -14.63 -7.40
CA MET A 244 6.26 -13.99 -6.26
C MET A 244 5.59 -14.31 -4.91
N LEU A 245 4.42 -14.96 -4.91
CA LEU A 245 3.80 -15.52 -3.70
C LEU A 245 4.66 -16.63 -3.08
N GLU A 246 5.49 -17.28 -3.87
CA GLU A 246 6.42 -18.32 -3.44
C GLU A 246 7.84 -17.79 -3.14
N ASP A 247 8.05 -16.46 -3.12
CA ASP A 247 9.39 -15.91 -2.83
C ASP A 247 9.87 -16.32 -1.44
N LYS A 248 11.17 -16.60 -1.34
CA LYS A 248 11.82 -16.94 -0.07
C LYS A 248 11.71 -15.87 1.02
N LYS A 249 11.50 -14.60 0.65
CA LYS A 249 11.37 -13.47 1.58
C LYS A 249 9.92 -13.14 1.84
N ALA A 250 9.50 -13.17 3.10
CA ALA A 250 8.14 -12.85 3.51
C ALA A 250 7.67 -11.46 3.03
N ALA A 251 8.54 -10.45 3.07
CA ALA A 251 8.23 -9.11 2.58
C ALA A 251 7.88 -9.09 1.09
N VAL A 252 8.54 -9.92 0.26
CA VAL A 252 8.22 -10.06 -1.17
C VAL A 252 6.86 -10.72 -1.33
N ARG A 253 6.63 -11.86 -0.65
CA ARG A 253 5.33 -12.55 -0.69
C ARG A 253 4.17 -11.63 -0.30
N MET A 254 4.32 -10.84 0.77
CA MET A 254 3.29 -9.89 1.21
C MET A 254 3.01 -8.81 0.18
N ARG A 255 4.04 -8.25 -0.47
CA ARG A 255 3.85 -7.24 -1.51
C ARG A 255 3.24 -7.83 -2.78
N ALA A 256 3.63 -9.03 -3.16
CA ALA A 256 3.02 -9.77 -4.26
C ALA A 256 1.53 -10.04 -3.98
N ALA A 257 1.22 -10.57 -2.78
CA ALA A 257 -0.15 -10.84 -2.36
C ALA A 257 -1.04 -9.58 -2.40
N ALA A 258 -0.58 -8.49 -1.81
CA ALA A 258 -1.30 -7.21 -1.86
C ALA A 258 -1.48 -6.71 -3.30
N GLY A 259 -0.46 -6.89 -4.15
CA GLY A 259 -0.51 -6.54 -5.57
C GLY A 259 -1.54 -7.36 -6.35
N CYS A 260 -1.58 -8.68 -6.16
CA CYS A 260 -2.58 -9.55 -6.76
C CYS A 260 -3.99 -9.14 -6.35
N LEU A 261 -4.24 -8.95 -5.04
CA LEU A 261 -5.54 -8.50 -4.53
C LEU A 261 -5.97 -7.15 -5.11
N ARG A 262 -5.02 -6.20 -5.25
CA ARG A 262 -5.28 -4.91 -5.89
C ARG A 262 -5.68 -5.07 -7.35
N LEU A 263 -4.87 -5.79 -8.14
CA LEU A 263 -5.07 -5.91 -9.58
C LEU A 263 -6.33 -6.72 -9.90
N GLU A 264 -6.67 -7.72 -9.08
CA GLU A 264 -7.92 -8.47 -9.22
C GLU A 264 -9.16 -7.61 -8.94
N SER A 265 -9.07 -6.68 -7.99
CA SER A 265 -10.18 -5.77 -7.65
C SER A 265 -10.50 -4.76 -8.76
N LEU A 266 -9.63 -4.61 -9.76
CA LEU A 266 -9.87 -3.71 -10.88
C LEU A 266 -10.98 -4.24 -11.80
N PRO A 267 -11.78 -3.34 -12.42
CA PRO A 267 -12.77 -3.75 -13.41
C PRO A 267 -12.15 -4.61 -14.51
N ALA A 268 -12.84 -5.68 -14.90
CA ALA A 268 -12.41 -6.48 -16.04
C ALA A 268 -12.25 -5.59 -17.28
N PRO A 269 -11.22 -5.82 -18.12
CA PRO A 269 -11.04 -5.06 -19.35
C PRO A 269 -12.29 -5.21 -20.20
N VAL A 270 -12.94 -4.10 -20.52
CA VAL A 270 -14.09 -4.08 -21.42
C VAL A 270 -13.58 -4.63 -22.76
N LYS A 271 -14.05 -5.81 -23.15
CA LYS A 271 -13.81 -6.33 -24.51
C LYS A 271 -14.40 -5.30 -25.47
N LYS A 272 -13.54 -4.53 -26.15
CA LYS A 272 -14.02 -3.69 -27.25
C LYS A 272 -14.77 -4.60 -28.20
N ALA A 273 -16.08 -4.40 -28.32
CA ALA A 273 -16.89 -5.08 -29.30
C ALA A 273 -16.20 -4.87 -30.67
N VAL A 274 -15.77 -5.97 -31.28
CA VAL A 274 -15.26 -5.90 -32.65
C VAL A 274 -16.44 -5.38 -33.48
N PRO A 275 -16.30 -4.24 -34.16
CA PRO A 275 -17.40 -3.75 -34.98
C PRO A 275 -17.71 -4.85 -36.01
N ALA A 276 -18.96 -5.32 -36.01
CA ALA A 276 -19.44 -6.29 -36.98
C ALA A 276 -19.19 -5.68 -38.35
N LYS A 277 -18.24 -6.29 -39.12
CA LYS A 277 -18.02 -5.91 -40.50
C LYS A 277 -19.36 -6.00 -41.20
N SER A 278 -19.88 -4.85 -41.62
CA SER A 278 -21.08 -4.71 -42.40
C SER A 278 -21.05 -5.69 -43.57
N ALA A 279 -21.90 -6.70 -43.52
CA ALA A 279 -22.16 -7.61 -44.63
C ALA A 279 -23.05 -6.97 -45.72
N ALA A 280 -22.74 -5.70 -46.06
CA ALA A 280 -23.51 -4.93 -47.04
C ALA A 280 -22.60 -4.42 -48.17
N GLN A 281 -21.89 -5.33 -48.85
CA GLN A 281 -21.29 -5.07 -50.15
C GLN A 281 -21.06 -6.33 -50.96
N LYS A 282 -22.16 -7.05 -51.25
CA LYS A 282 -22.22 -8.05 -52.33
C LYS A 282 -23.63 -8.15 -52.88
N ALA A 283 -24.11 -7.07 -53.48
CA ALA A 283 -25.31 -7.14 -54.33
C ALA A 283 -25.37 -5.93 -55.22
N THR A 284 -24.47 -5.78 -56.17
CA THR A 284 -24.70 -4.97 -57.37
C THR A 284 -23.53 -5.16 -58.34
N VAL A 285 -23.45 -6.30 -59.00
CA VAL A 285 -22.94 -6.41 -60.39
C VAL A 285 -23.60 -7.67 -60.98
N LYS A 286 -24.77 -7.48 -61.53
CA LYS A 286 -25.31 -8.28 -62.67
C LYS A 286 -26.46 -7.48 -63.27
N LYS A 287 -26.10 -6.64 -64.22
CA LYS A 287 -26.90 -6.44 -65.45
C LYS A 287 -25.96 -5.85 -66.48
#